data_ca2b046e65c1b3ede0c93ad2195aa63d
#
_entry.id   ca2b046e65c1b3ede0c93ad2195aa63d
#
_cell.length_a   1.000
_cell.length_b   1.000
_cell.length_c   1.000
_cell.angle_alpha   90.00
_cell.angle_beta   90.00
_cell.angle_gamma   90.00
#
_symmetry.space_group_name_H-M   'P 1'
#
loop_
_entity.id
_entity.type
_entity.pdbx_description
1 polymer ?
#
loop_
_entity_poly.entity_id
_entity_poly.type
_entity_poly.pdbx_seq_one_letter_code
_entity_poly.pdbx_strand_id
1 'polypeptide(L)'
;MKTLIYIIGVMLLLTACGQQQRAKSVVKDFMQTYQKGDVSYLDFSDVDSTRAISDSLIDVLQQQAGHNVTFQKRTTPTLLLIRAKYLLDDDTCSTTFYLDPSTMGVVAFKQN
;
A
#
# COMPACT_ATOMS: atom_id res chain seq x y z
N MET A 1 -38.18 2.42 3.68
CA MET A 1 -37.15 3.47 3.82
C MET A 1 -36.03 3.12 4.77
N LYS A 2 -36.29 2.61 5.99
CA LYS A 2 -35.24 2.22 6.92
C LYS A 2 -34.36 1.10 6.37
N THR A 3 -34.91 0.13 5.65
CA THR A 3 -34.17 -0.96 5.05
C THR A 3 -33.18 -0.51 3.98
N LEU A 4 -33.54 0.51 3.20
CA LEU A 4 -32.69 1.06 2.16
C LEU A 4 -31.45 1.76 2.75
N ILE A 5 -31.64 2.47 3.86
CA ILE A 5 -30.56 3.17 4.57
C ILE A 5 -29.55 2.14 5.13
N TYR A 6 -30.01 1.01 5.65
CA TYR A 6 -29.12 -0.07 6.13
C TYR A 6 -28.30 -0.69 5.01
N ILE A 7 -28.88 -0.91 3.83
CA ILE A 7 -28.18 -1.47 2.68
C ILE A 7 -27.06 -0.54 2.22
N ILE A 8 -27.33 0.77 2.15
CA ILE A 8 -26.32 1.78 1.77
C ILE A 8 -25.17 1.81 2.79
N GLY A 9 -25.50 1.78 4.08
CA GLY A 9 -24.50 1.75 5.15
C GLY A 9 -23.59 0.52 5.10
N VAL A 10 -24.18 -0.65 4.84
CA VAL A 10 -23.43 -1.91 4.71
C VAL A 10 -22.52 -1.87 3.47
N MET A 11 -22.98 -1.33 2.35
CA MET A 11 -22.16 -1.18 1.15
C MET A 11 -20.97 -0.26 1.35
N LEU A 12 -21.13 0.85 2.07
CA LEU A 12 -20.03 1.76 2.39
C LEU A 12 -18.99 1.08 3.28
N LEU A 13 -19.41 0.31 4.26
CA LEU A 13 -18.51 -0.46 5.13
C LEU A 13 -17.74 -1.53 4.33
N LEU A 14 -18.41 -2.23 3.42
CA LEU A 14 -17.78 -3.23 2.57
C LEU A 14 -16.74 -2.60 1.64
N THR A 15 -17.01 -1.40 1.11
CA THR A 15 -16.07 -0.69 0.24
C THR A 15 -14.80 -0.30 1.01
N ALA A 16 -14.93 0.21 2.23
CA ALA A 16 -13.80 0.56 3.08
C ALA A 16 -12.97 -0.67 3.44
N CYS A 17 -13.62 -1.77 3.84
CA CYS A 17 -12.95 -3.03 4.12
C CYS A 17 -12.29 -3.60 2.86
N GLY A 18 -12.95 -3.46 1.70
CA GLY A 18 -12.41 -3.90 0.43
C GLY A 18 -11.13 -3.17 0.06
N GLN A 19 -11.05 -1.86 0.26
CA GLN A 19 -9.85 -1.08 -0.01
C GLN A 19 -8.68 -1.51 0.89
N GLN A 20 -8.93 -1.72 2.18
CA GLN A 20 -7.92 -2.19 3.12
C GLN A 20 -7.39 -3.58 2.72
N GLN A 21 -8.27 -4.50 2.36
CA GLN A 21 -7.88 -5.83 1.94
C GLN A 21 -7.12 -5.81 0.61
N ARG A 22 -7.54 -4.99 -0.34
CA ARG A 22 -6.86 -4.84 -1.62
C ARG A 22 -5.47 -4.28 -1.43
N ALA A 23 -5.30 -3.27 -0.58
CA ALA A 23 -4.00 -2.68 -0.27
C ALA A 23 -3.05 -3.72 0.34
N LYS A 24 -3.52 -4.51 1.30
CA LYS A 24 -2.73 -5.61 1.88
C LYS A 24 -2.32 -6.62 0.83
N SER A 25 -3.24 -7.01 -0.03
CA SER A 25 -3.00 -7.97 -1.10
C SER A 25 -1.93 -7.47 -2.08
N VAL A 26 -2.04 -6.20 -2.48
CA VAL A 26 -1.08 -5.56 -3.38
C VAL A 26 0.32 -5.52 -2.75
N VAL A 27 0.41 -5.16 -1.47
CA VAL A 27 1.69 -5.14 -0.75
C VAL A 27 2.30 -6.53 -0.68
N LYS A 28 1.51 -7.55 -0.36
CA LYS A 28 2.00 -8.93 -0.29
C LYS A 28 2.50 -9.42 -1.64
N ASP A 29 1.78 -9.15 -2.72
CA ASP A 29 2.18 -9.52 -4.08
C ASP A 29 3.45 -8.79 -4.49
N PHE A 30 3.55 -7.51 -4.19
CA PHE A 30 4.74 -6.70 -4.46
C PHE A 30 5.95 -7.24 -3.70
N MET A 31 5.80 -7.52 -2.42
CA MET A 31 6.88 -8.05 -1.57
C MET A 31 7.33 -9.44 -2.04
N GLN A 32 6.39 -10.27 -2.49
CA GLN A 32 6.69 -11.60 -3.01
C GLN A 32 7.59 -11.54 -4.26
N THR A 33 7.39 -10.53 -5.09
CA THR A 33 8.21 -10.30 -6.29
C THR A 33 9.55 -9.65 -5.96
N TYR A 34 9.56 -8.73 -5.00
CA TYR A 34 10.72 -7.91 -4.68
C TYR A 34 11.65 -8.56 -3.65
N GLN A 35 11.10 -9.13 -2.58
CA GLN A 35 11.88 -9.73 -1.51
C GLN A 35 12.08 -11.23 -1.77
N LYS A 36 13.33 -11.67 -1.68
CA LYS A 36 13.68 -13.08 -1.91
C LYS A 36 13.83 -13.90 -0.63
N GLY A 37 13.70 -13.27 0.54
CA GLY A 37 13.77 -13.96 1.82
C GLY A 37 12.40 -14.38 2.34
N ASP A 38 12.38 -15.08 3.46
CA ASP A 38 11.15 -15.44 4.15
C ASP A 38 10.54 -14.19 4.81
N VAL A 39 9.33 -13.83 4.41
CA VAL A 39 8.60 -12.70 4.96
C VAL A 39 7.42 -13.20 5.78
N SER A 40 7.41 -12.84 7.06
CA SER A 40 6.28 -13.10 7.97
C SER A 40 5.66 -11.77 8.38
N TYR A 41 4.42 -11.53 7.97
CA TYR A 41 3.73 -10.28 8.26
C TYR A 41 3.25 -10.26 9.71
N LEU A 42 3.58 -9.19 10.42
CA LEU A 42 3.19 -9.00 11.82
C LEU A 42 1.97 -8.10 11.93
N ASP A 43 1.94 -7.01 11.17
CA ASP A 43 0.87 -6.02 11.26
C ASP A 43 0.81 -5.15 10.00
N PHE A 44 -0.37 -4.61 9.74
CA PHE A 44 -0.59 -3.59 8.70
C PHE A 44 -1.33 -2.43 9.34
N SER A 45 -0.90 -1.19 9.02
CA SER A 45 -1.66 -0.01 9.41
C SER A 45 -2.96 0.07 8.60
N ASP A 46 -3.89 0.89 9.06
CA ASP A 46 -5.04 1.27 8.25
C ASP A 46 -4.57 2.05 7.03
N VAL A 47 -5.28 1.89 5.92
CA VAL A 47 -5.00 2.67 4.71
C VAL A 47 -5.34 4.13 4.98
N ASP A 48 -4.40 5.01 4.65
CA ASP A 48 -4.57 6.46 4.76
C ASP A 48 -4.26 7.08 3.40
N SER A 49 -4.46 8.38 3.26
CA SER A 49 -4.19 9.10 2.02
C SER A 49 -3.31 10.31 2.28
N THR A 50 -2.53 10.70 1.27
CA THR A 50 -1.63 11.85 1.37
C THR A 50 -1.50 12.56 0.04
N ARG A 51 -1.36 13.90 0.09
CA ARG A 51 -0.99 14.74 -1.04
C ARG A 51 0.42 15.31 -0.90
N ALA A 52 1.11 14.97 0.18
CA ALA A 52 2.42 15.54 0.52
C ALA A 52 3.57 14.92 -0.29
N ILE A 53 3.30 13.92 -1.12
CA ILE A 53 4.34 13.21 -1.87
C ILE A 53 4.48 13.83 -3.25
N SER A 54 5.61 14.52 -3.50
CA SER A 54 5.93 15.09 -4.78
C SER A 54 6.52 14.06 -5.74
N ASP A 55 6.49 14.36 -7.05
CA ASP A 55 7.13 13.51 -8.06
C ASP A 55 8.64 13.38 -7.82
N SER A 56 9.28 14.46 -7.35
CA SER A 56 10.70 14.42 -7.00
C SER A 56 11.00 13.42 -5.88
N LEU A 57 10.15 13.38 -4.86
CA LEU A 57 10.30 12.42 -3.77
C LEU A 57 10.07 10.98 -4.25
N ILE A 58 9.08 10.77 -5.13
CA ILE A 58 8.83 9.47 -5.75
C ILE A 58 10.09 8.99 -6.49
N ASP A 59 10.70 9.85 -7.30
CA ASP A 59 11.91 9.52 -8.03
C ASP A 59 13.05 9.11 -7.10
N VAL A 60 13.25 9.84 -6.00
CA VAL A 60 14.27 9.52 -5.00
C VAL A 60 14.00 8.15 -4.36
N LEU A 61 12.75 7.89 -3.97
CA LEU A 61 12.38 6.62 -3.35
C LEU A 61 12.54 5.45 -4.32
N GLN A 62 12.19 5.63 -5.57
CA GLN A 62 12.36 4.61 -6.61
C GLN A 62 13.84 4.31 -6.86
N GLN A 63 14.69 5.33 -6.87
CA GLN A 63 16.13 5.16 -7.02
C GLN A 63 16.74 4.40 -5.84
N GLN A 64 16.28 4.68 -4.62
CA GLN A 64 16.74 3.99 -3.42
C GLN A 64 16.39 2.50 -3.43
N ALA A 65 15.29 2.13 -4.08
CA ALA A 65 14.84 0.75 -4.16
C ALA A 65 15.68 -0.11 -5.11
N GLY A 66 16.41 0.50 -6.06
CA GLY A 66 17.28 -0.20 -7.00
C GLY A 66 16.59 -0.56 -8.31
N HIS A 67 17.33 -1.27 -9.19
CA HIS A 67 16.90 -1.53 -10.55
C HIS A 67 15.99 -2.75 -10.70
N ASN A 68 15.89 -3.60 -9.69
CA ASN A 68 15.15 -4.86 -9.77
C ASN A 68 13.68 -4.72 -9.37
N VAL A 69 13.21 -3.49 -9.15
CA VAL A 69 11.86 -3.21 -8.69
C VAL A 69 11.11 -2.47 -9.78
N THR A 70 9.92 -2.96 -10.12
CA THR A 70 9.02 -2.31 -11.07
C THR A 70 7.92 -1.57 -10.31
N PHE A 71 7.80 -0.27 -10.56
CA PHE A 71 6.80 0.57 -9.92
C PHE A 71 5.73 0.97 -10.92
N GLN A 72 4.50 1.14 -10.41
CA GLN A 72 3.41 1.73 -11.17
C GLN A 72 3.59 3.24 -11.26
N LYS A 73 3.13 3.82 -12.36
CA LYS A 73 3.18 5.27 -12.55
C LYS A 73 2.02 5.92 -11.79
N ARG A 74 2.33 7.03 -11.14
CA ARG A 74 1.33 7.84 -10.46
C ARG A 74 0.37 8.47 -11.46
N THR A 75 -0.94 8.37 -11.19
CA THR A 75 -1.98 8.97 -12.03
C THR A 75 -2.72 10.11 -11.34
N THR A 76 -2.62 10.24 -10.01
CA THR A 76 -3.34 11.27 -9.25
C THR A 76 -2.41 11.95 -8.24
N PRO A 77 -2.72 13.21 -7.82
CA PRO A 77 -1.95 13.89 -6.78
C PRO A 77 -2.06 13.24 -5.40
N THR A 78 -3.15 12.53 -5.15
CA THR A 78 -3.39 11.84 -3.88
C THR A 78 -2.94 10.41 -3.98
N LEU A 79 -2.08 9.97 -3.05
CA LEU A 79 -1.64 8.59 -2.94
C LEU A 79 -2.22 7.97 -1.67
N LEU A 80 -2.49 6.67 -1.73
CA LEU A 80 -2.79 5.88 -0.55
C LEU A 80 -1.48 5.45 0.09
N LEU A 81 -1.48 5.35 1.42
CA LEU A 81 -0.33 4.82 2.12
C LEU A 81 -0.76 3.72 3.10
N ILE A 82 0.06 2.70 3.20
CA ILE A 82 -0.12 1.61 4.16
C ILE A 82 1.27 1.21 4.67
N ARG A 83 1.38 1.04 5.97
CA ARG A 83 2.62 0.59 6.61
C ARG A 83 2.52 -0.90 6.91
N ALA A 84 3.50 -1.67 6.47
CA ALA A 84 3.61 -3.08 6.78
C ALA A 84 4.75 -3.30 7.76
N LYS A 85 4.47 -4.01 8.83
CA LYS A 85 5.47 -4.48 9.78
C LYS A 85 5.62 -5.99 9.60
N TYR A 86 6.85 -6.44 9.42
CA TYR A 86 7.09 -7.84 9.08
C TYR A 86 8.46 -8.29 9.58
N LEU A 87 8.64 -9.60 9.61
CA LEU A 87 9.94 -10.23 9.83
C LEU A 87 10.52 -10.63 8.48
N LEU A 88 11.75 -10.24 8.22
CA LEU A 88 12.52 -10.67 7.07
C LEU A 88 13.75 -11.40 7.59
N ASP A 89 13.78 -12.72 7.43
CA ASP A 89 14.85 -13.58 7.94
C ASP A 89 15.14 -13.30 9.42
N ASP A 90 14.08 -13.26 10.24
CA ASP A 90 14.08 -13.00 11.69
C ASP A 90 14.38 -11.56 12.11
N ASP A 91 14.61 -10.64 11.17
CA ASP A 91 14.78 -9.22 11.47
C ASP A 91 13.43 -8.49 11.33
N THR A 92 13.09 -7.69 12.33
CA THR A 92 11.87 -6.87 12.29
C THR A 92 12.08 -5.68 11.37
N CYS A 93 11.22 -5.56 10.36
CA CYS A 93 11.24 -4.47 9.39
C CYS A 93 9.90 -3.74 9.36
N SER A 94 9.94 -2.48 8.99
CA SER A 94 8.74 -1.66 8.77
C SER A 94 8.93 -0.86 7.49
N THR A 95 7.95 -0.93 6.60
CA THR A 95 7.99 -0.24 5.30
C THR A 95 6.66 0.43 5.05
N THR A 96 6.69 1.68 4.59
CA THR A 96 5.51 2.41 4.15
C THR A 96 5.42 2.31 2.62
N PHE A 97 4.28 1.82 2.13
CA PHE A 97 4.01 1.68 0.70
C PHE A 97 3.06 2.77 0.25
N TYR A 98 3.37 3.39 -0.88
CA TYR A 98 2.54 4.41 -1.51
C TYR A 98 1.89 3.81 -2.74
N LEU A 99 0.56 3.83 -2.78
CA LEU A 99 -0.24 3.21 -3.83
C LEU A 99 -1.02 4.27 -4.59
N ASP A 100 -1.16 4.08 -5.90
CA ASP A 100 -2.06 4.89 -6.70
C ASP A 100 -3.50 4.42 -6.45
N PRO A 101 -4.44 5.30 -6.05
CA PRO A 101 -5.79 4.86 -5.73
C PRO A 101 -6.58 4.37 -6.93
N SER A 102 -6.21 4.78 -8.15
CA SER A 102 -6.92 4.37 -9.37
C SER A 102 -6.54 2.96 -9.81
N THR A 103 -5.25 2.63 -9.74
CA THR A 103 -4.73 1.35 -10.21
C THR A 103 -4.44 0.36 -9.09
N MET A 104 -4.36 0.85 -7.84
CA MET A 104 -3.90 0.09 -6.67
C MET A 104 -2.48 -0.46 -6.84
N GLY A 105 -1.70 0.13 -7.74
CA GLY A 105 -0.31 -0.25 -7.94
C GLY A 105 0.64 0.47 -7.00
N VAL A 106 1.75 -0.17 -6.66
CA VAL A 106 2.79 0.43 -5.81
C VAL A 106 3.57 1.45 -6.63
N VAL A 107 3.51 2.71 -6.21
CA VAL A 107 4.23 3.83 -6.84
C VAL A 107 5.61 3.99 -6.25
N ALA A 108 5.74 3.82 -4.96
CA ALA A 108 7.00 3.93 -4.23
C ALA A 108 6.88 3.26 -2.87
N PHE A 109 8.00 3.02 -2.21
CA PHE A 109 7.99 2.62 -0.81
C PHE A 109 9.17 3.27 -0.08
N LYS A 110 9.03 3.36 1.24
CA LYS A 110 10.04 3.92 2.13
C LYS A 110 10.26 2.96 3.29
N GLN A 111 11.50 2.53 3.47
CA GLN A 111 11.87 1.75 4.65
C GLN A 111 11.98 2.68 5.86
N ASN A 112 11.33 2.31 6.93
CA ASN A 112 11.29 3.10 8.15
C ASN A 112 12.43 2.74 9.12
#